data_517ef4fc14f8c9597d7f795f7b3dfe73
#
_entry.id   517ef4fc14f8c9597d7f795f7b3dfe73
#
_cell.length_a   1.000
_cell.length_b   1.000
_cell.length_c   1.000
_cell.angle_alpha   90.00
_cell.angle_beta   90.00
_cell.angle_gamma   90.00
#
_symmetry.space_group_name_H-M   'P 1'
#
loop_
_entity.id
_entity.type
_entity.pdbx_description
1 polymer ?
#
loop_
_entity_poly.entity_id
_entity_poly.type
_entity_poly.pdbx_seq_one_letter_code
_entity_poly.pdbx_strand_id
1 'polypeptide(L)'
;MNIAWSGSTRLLIGPEGLSDWLADFDDAHPAAGSRPVTALLLDPAVANSRITALVTAELDRAGHTTHTIVPDGDGGPDEILALARATADAGLVAVIGGGALLDRAKLLSVAHGDERARAALRTTGRSGLLTLDPRTRRTRPLLAVPTTVGTGSELSRVACLPHNSGKRLVMGDALAPDAALLDPAATETLPGELLIEGALEAVFRTVGPYVGNLTDRAVEDALAQTAATQLVRLGGALARQLADGQAPDATLRTDLARLSGLTQSTWLCYGRDLFSTEGWMIANELSSALGIRKMTAVAAILPALWRAVLAGDTRLGSAARLRGIWELLRSADSSGDPLPAEPVAGISALMNRWGIVRDIAVTPQLLDAVARRTVRAWGAGLPMLGGLRAADVNALLSEAA
;
A
#
# COMPACT_ATOMS: atom_id res chain seq x y z
N MET A 1 10.98 -13.02 -21.90
CA MET A 1 11.20 -11.98 -20.87
C MET A 1 11.94 -12.63 -19.72
N ASN A 2 13.21 -12.24 -19.46
CA ASN A 2 13.94 -12.77 -18.31
C ASN A 2 13.44 -12.03 -17.06
N ILE A 3 12.64 -12.71 -16.25
CA ILE A 3 12.12 -12.17 -15.00
C ILE A 3 13.07 -12.59 -13.88
N ALA A 4 13.88 -11.64 -13.40
CA ALA A 4 14.67 -11.83 -12.20
C ALA A 4 13.83 -11.45 -10.98
N TRP A 5 13.76 -12.34 -10.00
CA TRP A 5 13.16 -12.04 -8.70
C TRP A 5 14.27 -11.62 -7.72
N SER A 6 14.06 -10.50 -7.02
CA SER A 6 14.86 -10.11 -5.88
C SER A 6 13.95 -9.49 -4.82
N GLY A 7 13.89 -10.08 -3.65
CA GLY A 7 13.34 -9.45 -2.45
C GLY A 7 14.51 -8.89 -1.64
N SER A 8 14.65 -7.57 -1.55
CA SER A 8 15.78 -6.92 -0.89
C SER A 8 15.49 -6.47 0.53
N THR A 9 14.20 -6.37 0.92
CA THR A 9 13.80 -5.91 2.26
C THR A 9 13.91 -7.04 3.28
N ARG A 10 14.70 -6.84 4.33
CA ARG A 10 14.78 -7.76 5.47
C ARG A 10 13.58 -7.53 6.39
N LEU A 11 12.78 -8.56 6.61
CA LEU A 11 11.62 -8.49 7.49
C LEU A 11 12.07 -8.79 8.93
N LEU A 12 11.87 -7.83 9.82
CA LEU A 12 12.18 -7.90 11.24
C LEU A 12 10.88 -8.10 12.02
N ILE A 13 10.88 -9.00 12.99
CA ILE A 13 9.71 -9.27 13.82
C ILE A 13 10.11 -9.07 15.27
N GLY A 14 9.46 -8.10 15.92
CA GLY A 14 9.75 -7.72 17.30
C GLY A 14 11.07 -6.98 17.50
N PRO A 15 11.33 -6.53 18.73
CA PRO A 15 12.48 -5.68 19.06
C PRO A 15 13.83 -6.37 18.87
N GLU A 16 13.92 -7.67 19.16
CA GLU A 16 15.15 -8.44 18.99
C GLU A 16 15.63 -8.44 17.54
N GLY A 17 14.70 -8.60 16.59
CA GLY A 17 15.04 -8.52 15.16
C GLY A 17 15.57 -7.14 14.74
N LEU A 18 15.12 -6.06 15.39
CA LEU A 18 15.66 -4.73 15.16
C LEU A 18 17.08 -4.58 15.72
N SER A 19 17.32 -5.06 16.94
CA SER A 19 18.63 -5.02 17.59
C SER A 19 19.69 -5.75 16.75
N ASP A 20 19.39 -6.97 16.31
CA ASP A 20 20.27 -7.77 15.45
C ASP A 20 20.55 -7.07 14.11
N TRP A 21 19.52 -6.49 13.51
CA TRP A 21 19.69 -5.79 12.24
C TRP A 21 20.55 -4.54 12.39
N LEU A 22 20.38 -3.76 13.47
CA LEU A 22 21.20 -2.57 13.73
C LEU A 22 22.68 -2.95 13.93
N ALA A 23 22.95 -4.05 14.64
CA ALA A 23 24.33 -4.53 14.83
C ALA A 23 24.97 -4.91 13.47
N ASP A 24 24.27 -5.71 12.63
CA ASP A 24 24.73 -6.06 11.27
C ASP A 24 24.92 -4.80 10.39
N PHE A 25 24.05 -3.81 10.57
CA PHE A 25 24.10 -2.55 9.83
C PHE A 25 25.33 -1.73 10.20
N ASP A 26 25.62 -1.56 11.50
CA ASP A 26 26.75 -0.76 11.98
C ASP A 26 28.10 -1.42 11.62
N ASP A 27 28.18 -2.74 11.67
CA ASP A 27 29.35 -3.50 11.20
C ASP A 27 29.61 -3.29 9.70
N ALA A 28 28.55 -3.20 8.90
CA ALA A 28 28.65 -2.98 7.46
C ALA A 28 28.92 -1.52 7.08
N HIS A 29 28.58 -0.57 7.96
CA HIS A 29 28.66 0.89 7.71
C HIS A 29 29.35 1.62 8.86
N PRO A 30 30.62 1.31 9.17
CA PRO A 30 31.32 1.88 10.29
C PRO A 30 31.39 3.41 10.19
N ALA A 31 30.91 4.11 11.21
CA ALA A 31 30.98 5.55 11.28
C ALA A 31 32.45 6.00 11.45
N ALA A 32 32.91 6.92 10.61
CA ALA A 32 34.28 7.43 10.66
C ALA A 32 34.51 8.35 11.90
N GLY A 33 34.65 7.74 13.07
CA GLY A 33 35.09 8.44 14.29
C GLY A 33 34.01 9.25 15.04
N SER A 34 32.76 9.19 14.64
CA SER A 34 31.59 9.79 15.31
C SER A 34 30.46 8.80 15.49
N ARG A 35 29.53 9.11 16.42
CA ARG A 35 28.29 8.31 16.52
C ARG A 35 27.52 8.33 15.19
N PRO A 36 26.96 7.18 14.73
CA PRO A 36 26.13 7.17 13.54
C PRO A 36 24.89 8.06 13.76
N VAL A 37 24.51 8.82 12.74
CA VAL A 37 23.33 9.69 12.78
C VAL A 37 22.17 9.01 12.09
N THR A 38 21.02 8.94 12.76
CA THR A 38 19.74 8.46 12.19
C THR A 38 18.76 9.63 12.05
N ALA A 39 18.25 9.84 10.85
CA ALA A 39 17.09 10.69 10.63
C ALA A 39 15.82 9.86 10.83
N LEU A 40 15.06 10.18 11.87
CA LEU A 40 13.79 9.51 12.19
C LEU A 40 12.61 10.36 11.73
N LEU A 41 11.94 9.92 10.65
CA LEU A 41 10.66 10.49 10.24
C LEU A 41 9.57 9.90 11.09
N LEU A 42 8.77 10.74 11.73
CA LEU A 42 7.79 10.33 12.72
C LEU A 42 6.41 10.89 12.40
N ASP A 43 5.41 10.02 12.35
CA ASP A 43 4.00 10.43 12.29
C ASP A 43 3.59 11.00 13.68
N PRO A 44 3.05 12.23 13.74
CA PRO A 44 2.66 12.83 15.01
C PRO A 44 1.62 12.00 15.79
N ALA A 45 0.79 11.22 15.10
CA ALA A 45 -0.21 10.36 15.75
C ALA A 45 0.40 9.24 16.61
N VAL A 46 1.65 8.87 16.36
CA VAL A 46 2.37 7.82 17.11
C VAL A 46 3.57 8.33 17.89
N ALA A 47 3.74 9.66 17.99
CA ALA A 47 4.91 10.26 18.64
C ALA A 47 5.11 9.78 20.10
N ASN A 48 4.03 9.57 20.84
CA ASN A 48 4.03 9.10 22.22
C ASN A 48 3.68 7.61 22.35
N SER A 49 3.74 6.85 21.27
CA SER A 49 3.36 5.43 21.28
C SER A 49 4.52 4.54 21.76
N ARG A 50 4.14 3.32 22.16
CA ARG A 50 5.09 2.30 22.60
C ARG A 50 6.09 1.93 21.49
N ILE A 51 5.66 1.88 20.22
CA ILE A 51 6.58 1.57 19.11
C ILE A 51 7.64 2.64 18.94
N THR A 52 7.29 3.91 19.07
CA THR A 52 8.26 5.01 18.98
C THR A 52 9.29 4.93 20.11
N ALA A 53 8.85 4.70 21.35
CA ALA A 53 9.75 4.50 22.49
C ALA A 53 10.68 3.28 22.28
N LEU A 54 10.15 2.17 21.76
CA LEU A 54 10.91 0.97 21.47
C LEU A 54 12.01 1.24 20.43
N VAL A 55 11.64 1.80 19.28
CA VAL A 55 12.60 2.05 18.19
C VAL A 55 13.68 3.05 18.61
N THR A 56 13.29 4.11 19.32
CA THR A 56 14.24 5.12 19.82
C THR A 56 15.21 4.49 20.82
N ALA A 57 14.72 3.65 21.74
CA ALA A 57 15.59 2.97 22.72
C ALA A 57 16.57 2.00 22.05
N GLU A 58 16.16 1.27 20.98
CA GLU A 58 17.08 0.40 20.24
C GLU A 58 18.16 1.20 19.49
N LEU A 59 17.78 2.31 18.85
CA LEU A 59 18.75 3.21 18.20
C LEU A 59 19.75 3.79 19.20
N ASP A 60 19.29 4.25 20.38
CA ASP A 60 20.15 4.75 21.44
C ASP A 60 21.10 3.66 21.96
N ARG A 61 20.61 2.42 22.15
CA ARG A 61 21.42 1.27 22.59
C ARG A 61 22.48 0.91 21.56
N ALA A 62 22.18 1.01 20.27
CA ALA A 62 23.13 0.85 19.18
C ALA A 62 24.10 2.04 19.06
N GLY A 63 23.95 3.10 19.86
CA GLY A 63 24.84 4.25 19.90
C GLY A 63 24.53 5.32 18.85
N HIS A 64 23.39 5.27 18.18
CA HIS A 64 22.98 6.29 17.20
C HIS A 64 22.62 7.62 17.87
N THR A 65 22.88 8.71 17.17
CA THR A 65 22.28 10.02 17.47
C THR A 65 21.05 10.18 16.59
N THR A 66 19.87 10.28 17.23
CA THR A 66 18.60 10.34 16.49
C THR A 66 18.12 11.78 16.31
N HIS A 67 17.93 12.20 15.06
CA HIS A 67 17.30 13.46 14.70
C HIS A 67 15.86 13.18 14.27
N THR A 68 14.90 13.52 15.14
CA THR A 68 13.48 13.31 14.84
C THR A 68 12.92 14.45 14.00
N ILE A 69 12.24 14.10 12.92
CA ILE A 69 11.57 15.01 12.00
C ILE A 69 10.10 14.61 11.92
N VAL A 70 9.20 15.55 12.21
CA VAL A 70 7.76 15.40 11.98
C VAL A 70 7.41 16.22 10.75
N PRO A 71 7.22 15.59 9.58
CA PRO A 71 6.89 16.33 8.36
C PRO A 71 5.48 16.92 8.45
N ASP A 72 5.34 18.20 8.11
CA ASP A 72 4.09 18.97 8.17
C ASP A 72 3.56 19.40 6.79
N GLY A 73 4.28 19.08 5.73
CA GLY A 73 3.93 19.41 4.36
C GLY A 73 2.98 18.42 3.69
N ASP A 74 2.73 18.65 2.40
CA ASP A 74 1.80 17.88 1.57
C ASP A 74 2.40 16.57 0.99
N GLY A 75 3.71 16.33 1.19
CA GLY A 75 4.44 15.20 0.61
C GLY A 75 4.82 15.40 -0.86
N GLY A 76 4.67 16.60 -1.41
CA GLY A 76 5.01 16.92 -2.79
C GLY A 76 6.52 16.96 -3.05
N PRO A 77 6.93 17.16 -4.33
CA PRO A 77 8.34 17.12 -4.73
C PRO A 77 9.24 18.09 -3.96
N ASP A 78 8.77 19.30 -3.68
CA ASP A 78 9.56 20.32 -3.00
C ASP A 78 9.82 19.96 -1.53
N GLU A 79 8.81 19.42 -0.84
CA GLU A 79 8.96 18.89 0.52
C GLU A 79 9.94 17.71 0.56
N ILE A 80 9.78 16.74 -0.33
CA ILE A 80 10.68 15.58 -0.43
C ILE A 80 12.13 16.03 -0.60
N LEU A 81 12.38 17.02 -1.45
CA LEU A 81 13.71 17.54 -1.69
C LEU A 81 14.24 18.39 -0.52
N ALA A 82 13.36 19.07 0.21
CA ALA A 82 13.72 19.76 1.45
C ALA A 82 14.11 18.77 2.54
N LEU A 83 13.32 17.70 2.73
CA LEU A 83 13.62 16.61 3.66
C LEU A 83 14.94 15.91 3.30
N ALA A 84 15.18 15.63 2.02
CA ALA A 84 16.45 15.06 1.58
C ALA A 84 17.67 15.93 1.93
N ARG A 85 17.52 17.25 1.88
CA ARG A 85 18.59 18.19 2.33
C ARG A 85 18.71 18.21 3.85
N ALA A 86 17.59 18.24 4.57
CA ALA A 86 17.58 18.28 6.03
C ALA A 86 18.15 17.01 6.69
N THR A 87 18.19 15.91 5.95
CA THR A 87 18.72 14.60 6.41
C THR A 87 20.07 14.28 5.78
N ALA A 88 20.78 15.28 5.25
CA ALA A 88 22.01 15.06 4.47
C ALA A 88 23.18 14.44 5.25
N ASP A 89 23.22 14.61 6.56
CA ASP A 89 24.21 14.06 7.49
C ASP A 89 23.87 12.67 8.03
N ALA A 90 22.62 12.20 7.82
CA ALA A 90 22.18 10.93 8.34
C ALA A 90 22.80 9.74 7.57
N GLY A 91 23.33 8.77 8.29
CA GLY A 91 23.80 7.48 7.76
C GLY A 91 22.66 6.49 7.57
N LEU A 92 21.58 6.63 8.36
CA LEU A 92 20.37 5.80 8.31
C LEU A 92 19.13 6.71 8.26
N VAL A 93 18.17 6.34 7.45
CA VAL A 93 16.82 6.92 7.50
C VAL A 93 15.89 5.88 8.14
N ALA A 94 15.24 6.24 9.24
CA ALA A 94 14.18 5.44 9.85
C ALA A 94 12.84 6.16 9.71
N VAL A 95 11.75 5.43 9.57
CA VAL A 95 10.42 6.01 9.48
C VAL A 95 9.42 5.20 10.30
N ILE A 96 8.67 5.88 11.17
CA ILE A 96 7.57 5.30 11.95
C ILE A 96 6.29 6.01 11.53
N GLY A 97 5.41 5.31 10.81
CA GLY A 97 4.17 5.91 10.33
C GLY A 97 3.39 5.07 9.34
N GLY A 98 2.29 5.62 8.85
CA GLY A 98 1.46 5.01 7.83
C GLY A 98 2.08 5.08 6.42
N GLY A 99 1.41 4.43 5.47
CA GLY A 99 1.92 4.29 4.09
C GLY A 99 2.33 5.60 3.42
N ALA A 100 1.62 6.70 3.67
CA ALA A 100 1.97 8.01 3.11
C ALA A 100 3.33 8.52 3.62
N LEU A 101 3.64 8.32 4.90
CA LEU A 101 4.93 8.73 5.46
C LEU A 101 6.05 7.79 5.03
N LEU A 102 5.76 6.47 4.91
CA LEU A 102 6.70 5.51 4.35
C LEU A 102 7.07 5.88 2.91
N ASP A 103 6.09 6.27 2.11
CA ASP A 103 6.31 6.70 0.72
C ASP A 103 7.19 7.97 0.65
N ARG A 104 6.99 8.95 1.55
CA ARG A 104 7.89 10.13 1.68
C ARG A 104 9.32 9.70 2.01
N ALA A 105 9.50 8.78 2.97
CA ALA A 105 10.82 8.29 3.35
C ALA A 105 11.53 7.56 2.19
N LYS A 106 10.82 6.77 1.41
CA LYS A 106 11.36 6.14 0.19
C LYS A 106 11.81 7.17 -0.83
N LEU A 107 10.97 8.16 -1.11
CA LEU A 107 11.25 9.20 -2.10
C LEU A 107 12.42 10.09 -1.67
N LEU A 108 12.49 10.51 -0.40
CA LEU A 108 13.62 11.27 0.08
C LEU A 108 14.92 10.45 0.04
N SER A 109 14.87 9.15 0.36
CA SER A 109 16.04 8.28 0.38
C SER A 109 16.66 8.10 -1.00
N VAL A 110 15.86 8.06 -2.08
CA VAL A 110 16.39 8.03 -3.45
C VAL A 110 16.83 9.42 -3.92
N ALA A 111 16.15 10.49 -3.48
CA ALA A 111 16.54 11.86 -3.80
C ALA A 111 17.87 12.27 -3.13
N HIS A 112 18.25 11.62 -2.05
CA HIS A 112 19.46 11.92 -1.29
C HIS A 112 20.73 11.76 -2.11
N GLY A 113 20.87 10.66 -2.83
CA GLY A 113 22.12 10.28 -3.50
C GLY A 113 22.10 10.35 -5.02
N ASP A 114 20.95 10.62 -5.67
CA ASP A 114 20.82 10.52 -7.11
C ASP A 114 20.16 11.75 -7.74
N GLU A 115 20.96 12.52 -8.52
CA GLU A 115 20.46 13.70 -9.23
C GLU A 115 19.39 13.35 -10.27
N ARG A 116 19.46 12.15 -10.88
CA ARG A 116 18.43 11.70 -11.83
C ARG A 116 17.11 11.49 -11.14
N ALA A 117 17.14 10.90 -9.92
CA ALA A 117 15.93 10.77 -9.10
C ALA A 117 15.37 12.15 -8.74
N ARG A 118 16.21 13.10 -8.30
CA ARG A 118 15.77 14.48 -8.02
C ARG A 118 15.15 15.15 -9.23
N ALA A 119 15.77 15.00 -10.40
CA ALA A 119 15.24 15.56 -11.65
C ALA A 119 13.90 14.89 -12.04
N ALA A 120 13.81 13.56 -11.90
CA ALA A 120 12.57 12.82 -12.19
C ALA A 120 11.41 13.24 -11.30
N LEU A 121 11.64 13.40 -9.98
CA LEU A 121 10.60 13.85 -9.03
C LEU A 121 10.08 15.26 -9.35
N ARG A 122 10.93 16.15 -9.88
CA ARG A 122 10.52 17.50 -10.32
C ARG A 122 9.80 17.54 -11.65
N THR A 123 9.81 16.44 -12.41
CA THR A 123 9.22 16.44 -13.76
C THR A 123 7.73 16.70 -13.69
N THR A 124 7.26 17.73 -14.38
CA THR A 124 5.85 18.04 -14.54
C THR A 124 5.29 17.27 -15.75
N GLY A 125 4.67 16.14 -15.52
CA GLY A 125 4.06 15.32 -16.57
C GLY A 125 2.56 15.10 -16.32
N ARG A 126 1.83 14.74 -17.38
CA ARG A 126 0.41 14.36 -17.26
C ARG A 126 0.23 12.90 -16.84
N SER A 127 1.28 12.07 -16.98
CA SER A 127 1.26 10.65 -16.62
C SER A 127 1.16 10.48 -15.11
N GLY A 128 0.26 9.62 -14.67
CA GLY A 128 0.17 9.16 -13.29
C GLY A 128 1.32 8.21 -12.90
N LEU A 129 2.06 7.66 -13.88
CA LEU A 129 3.20 6.79 -13.66
C LEU A 129 4.52 7.54 -13.87
N LEU A 130 5.44 7.38 -12.92
CA LEU A 130 6.84 7.79 -13.00
C LEU A 130 7.73 6.58 -12.70
N THR A 131 8.48 6.10 -13.68
CA THR A 131 9.45 5.03 -13.47
C THR A 131 10.83 5.64 -13.24
N LEU A 132 11.50 5.27 -12.15
CA LEU A 132 12.87 5.67 -11.89
C LEU A 132 13.83 4.95 -12.85
N ASP A 133 14.96 5.60 -13.16
CA ASP A 133 16.03 4.96 -13.92
C ASP A 133 16.48 3.67 -13.19
N PRO A 134 16.60 2.51 -13.86
CA PRO A 134 17.08 1.28 -13.23
C PRO A 134 18.45 1.38 -12.57
N ARG A 135 19.22 2.42 -12.91
CA ARG A 135 20.53 2.73 -12.31
C ARG A 135 20.43 3.58 -11.04
N THR A 136 19.23 4.08 -10.71
CA THR A 136 19.01 4.80 -9.45
C THR A 136 19.40 3.91 -8.27
N ARG A 137 20.18 4.47 -7.35
CA ARG A 137 20.62 3.78 -6.13
C ARG A 137 20.36 4.67 -4.93
N ARG A 138 19.91 4.08 -3.84
CA ARG A 138 19.95 4.75 -2.54
C ARG A 138 21.38 4.80 -2.03
N THR A 139 21.72 5.88 -1.41
CA THR A 139 23.01 6.05 -0.70
C THR A 139 22.85 5.93 0.82
N ARG A 140 21.60 5.89 1.29
CA ARG A 140 21.23 5.77 2.70
C ARG A 140 20.26 4.59 2.86
N PRO A 141 20.57 3.63 3.72
CA PRO A 141 19.63 2.58 4.10
C PRO A 141 18.35 3.15 4.72
N LEU A 142 17.25 2.42 4.54
CA LEU A 142 15.93 2.80 5.00
C LEU A 142 15.33 1.69 5.87
N LEU A 143 15.05 2.02 7.13
CA LEU A 143 14.26 1.20 8.06
C LEU A 143 12.81 1.69 8.05
N ALA A 144 11.88 0.83 7.68
CA ALA A 144 10.44 1.13 7.67
C ALA A 144 9.75 0.47 8.86
N VAL A 145 8.96 1.24 9.61
CA VAL A 145 8.13 0.76 10.73
C VAL A 145 6.67 1.17 10.45
N PRO A 146 5.89 0.29 9.78
CA PRO A 146 4.51 0.61 9.40
C PRO A 146 3.60 0.63 10.62
N THR A 147 2.85 1.71 10.80
CA THR A 147 1.84 1.87 11.85
C THR A 147 0.41 1.67 11.34
N THR A 148 0.26 1.37 10.05
CA THR A 148 -1.01 1.02 9.41
C THR A 148 -0.86 -0.29 8.66
N VAL A 149 -1.95 -1.02 8.52
CA VAL A 149 -2.04 -2.21 7.67
C VAL A 149 -2.69 -1.88 6.34
N GLY A 150 -2.59 -2.76 5.37
CA GLY A 150 -3.26 -2.63 4.07
C GLY A 150 -2.34 -2.14 2.97
N THR A 151 -1.54 -1.10 3.18
CA THR A 151 -0.70 -0.52 2.13
C THR A 151 0.46 -1.42 1.68
N GLY A 152 1.07 -2.16 2.61
CA GLY A 152 2.27 -2.96 2.36
C GLY A 152 3.45 -2.13 1.86
N SER A 153 3.46 -0.80 2.12
CA SER A 153 4.49 0.11 1.62
C SER A 153 5.88 -0.26 2.11
N GLU A 154 5.99 -0.89 3.27
CA GLU A 154 7.23 -1.37 3.88
C GLU A 154 7.94 -2.47 3.07
N LEU A 155 7.21 -3.18 2.20
CA LEU A 155 7.76 -4.22 1.32
C LEU A 155 7.62 -3.87 -0.17
N SER A 156 7.15 -2.67 -0.49
CA SER A 156 6.83 -2.24 -1.85
C SER A 156 7.97 -1.46 -2.50
N ARG A 157 8.15 -1.65 -3.81
CA ARG A 157 9.03 -0.86 -4.69
C ARG A 157 8.30 0.30 -5.36
N VAL A 158 7.19 0.73 -4.75
CA VAL A 158 6.32 1.78 -5.25
C VAL A 158 6.10 2.82 -4.17
N ALA A 159 6.01 4.08 -4.54
CA ALA A 159 5.66 5.18 -3.65
C ALA A 159 4.65 6.11 -4.34
N CYS A 160 3.68 6.61 -3.58
CA CYS A 160 2.77 7.64 -4.05
C CYS A 160 3.38 9.03 -3.82
N LEU A 161 3.50 9.82 -4.88
CA LEU A 161 3.94 11.21 -4.84
C LEU A 161 2.76 12.13 -5.11
N PRO A 162 2.33 12.97 -4.17
CA PRO A 162 1.36 14.03 -4.43
C PRO A 162 1.88 14.97 -5.52
N HIS A 163 1.04 15.29 -6.48
CA HIS A 163 1.43 16.13 -7.61
C HIS A 163 0.23 16.89 -8.18
N ASN A 164 0.27 18.20 -8.14
CA ASN A 164 -0.85 19.07 -8.53
C ASN A 164 -2.16 18.65 -7.79
N SER A 165 -3.23 18.38 -8.55
CA SER A 165 -4.52 17.96 -8.00
C SER A 165 -4.70 16.44 -7.89
N GLY A 166 -3.61 15.65 -7.96
CA GLY A 166 -3.67 14.19 -7.96
C GLY A 166 -2.46 13.53 -7.31
N LYS A 167 -2.24 12.27 -7.64
CA LYS A 167 -1.12 11.47 -7.16
C LYS A 167 -0.42 10.80 -8.34
N ARG A 168 0.90 10.73 -8.29
CA ARG A 168 1.72 9.93 -9.19
C ARG A 168 2.19 8.68 -8.47
N LEU A 169 2.24 7.59 -9.19
CA LEU A 169 2.86 6.35 -8.74
C LEU A 169 4.31 6.35 -9.20
N VAL A 170 5.24 6.42 -8.27
CA VAL A 170 6.67 6.32 -8.55
C VAL A 170 7.09 4.87 -8.36
N MET A 171 7.75 4.27 -9.36
CA MET A 171 8.18 2.87 -9.34
C MET A 171 9.68 2.75 -9.55
N GLY A 172 10.33 1.87 -8.81
CA GLY A 172 11.74 1.56 -8.98
C GLY A 172 12.32 0.71 -7.86
N ASP A 173 13.29 -0.13 -8.15
CA ASP A 173 13.89 -1.06 -7.16
C ASP A 173 14.52 -0.32 -5.98
N ALA A 174 15.05 0.88 -6.21
CA ALA A 174 15.63 1.71 -5.17
C ALA A 174 14.63 2.21 -4.11
N LEU A 175 13.31 2.06 -4.35
CA LEU A 175 12.28 2.44 -3.38
C LEU A 175 12.01 1.36 -2.32
N ALA A 176 12.44 0.11 -2.53
CA ALA A 176 12.26 -0.93 -1.52
C ALA A 176 13.07 -0.60 -0.26
N PRO A 177 12.50 -0.57 0.96
CA PRO A 177 13.28 -0.42 2.20
C PRO A 177 14.34 -1.52 2.36
N ASP A 178 15.40 -1.27 3.13
CA ASP A 178 16.41 -2.29 3.46
C ASP A 178 15.90 -3.23 4.55
N ALA A 179 15.15 -2.66 5.50
CA ALA A 179 14.48 -3.43 6.54
C ALA A 179 13.08 -2.90 6.83
N ALA A 180 12.21 -3.79 7.27
CA ALA A 180 10.86 -3.47 7.72
C ALA A 180 10.60 -4.15 9.07
N LEU A 181 10.32 -3.36 10.11
CA LEU A 181 9.98 -3.86 11.43
C LEU A 181 8.47 -4.03 11.57
N LEU A 182 8.02 -5.26 11.78
CA LEU A 182 6.64 -5.59 12.15
C LEU A 182 6.57 -5.94 13.62
N ASP A 183 6.00 -5.04 14.41
CA ASP A 183 5.79 -5.20 15.83
C ASP A 183 4.32 -4.90 16.16
N PRO A 184 3.65 -5.70 17.04
CA PRO A 184 2.26 -5.45 17.41
C PRO A 184 2.03 -4.08 18.07
N ALA A 185 3.05 -3.48 18.69
CA ALA A 185 2.97 -2.13 19.24
C ALA A 185 2.82 -1.06 18.15
N ALA A 186 3.26 -1.33 16.92
CA ALA A 186 3.17 -0.37 15.81
C ALA A 186 1.73 -0.04 15.41
N THR A 187 0.80 -0.99 15.58
CA THR A 187 -0.62 -0.83 15.26
C THR A 187 -1.52 -0.77 16.51
N GLU A 188 -0.94 -0.62 17.70
CA GLU A 188 -1.69 -0.64 18.96
C GLU A 188 -2.65 0.53 19.09
N THR A 189 -2.25 1.70 18.59
CA THR A 189 -3.06 2.94 18.62
C THR A 189 -3.87 3.16 17.33
N LEU A 190 -3.80 2.24 16.37
CA LEU A 190 -4.53 2.39 15.11
C LEU A 190 -6.03 2.16 15.34
N PRO A 191 -6.91 3.09 14.94
CA PRO A 191 -8.35 2.91 15.03
C PRO A 191 -8.81 1.63 14.33
N GLY A 192 -9.76 0.90 14.94
CA GLY A 192 -10.26 -0.37 14.42
C GLY A 192 -10.83 -0.28 13.00
N GLU A 193 -11.47 0.85 12.68
CA GLU A 193 -11.96 1.14 11.32
C GLU A 193 -10.85 1.17 10.27
N LEU A 194 -9.66 1.67 10.63
CA LEU A 194 -8.52 1.71 9.72
C LEU A 194 -7.84 0.34 9.59
N LEU A 195 -7.90 -0.49 10.64
CA LEU A 195 -7.46 -1.87 10.58
C LEU A 195 -8.32 -2.68 9.59
N ILE A 196 -9.65 -2.53 9.68
CA ILE A 196 -10.58 -3.27 8.81
C ILE A 196 -10.51 -2.77 7.36
N GLU A 197 -10.37 -1.46 7.14
CA GLU A 197 -10.10 -0.90 5.81
C GLU A 197 -8.80 -1.46 5.23
N GLY A 198 -7.77 -1.60 6.06
CA GLY A 198 -6.50 -2.21 5.65
C GLY A 198 -6.62 -3.69 5.26
N ALA A 199 -7.46 -4.46 5.95
CA ALA A 199 -7.78 -5.82 5.56
C ALA A 199 -8.44 -5.87 4.17
N LEU A 200 -9.43 -5.00 3.92
CA LEU A 200 -10.08 -4.89 2.60
C LEU A 200 -9.08 -4.43 1.53
N GLU A 201 -8.17 -3.50 1.85
CA GLU A 201 -7.12 -3.06 0.93
C GLU A 201 -6.24 -4.21 0.47
N ALA A 202 -5.81 -5.06 1.40
CA ALA A 202 -4.99 -6.22 1.09
C ALA A 202 -5.77 -7.28 0.28
N VAL A 203 -7.07 -7.50 0.59
CA VAL A 203 -7.96 -8.36 -0.22
C VAL A 203 -8.05 -7.84 -1.64
N PHE A 204 -8.35 -6.57 -1.82
CA PHE A 204 -8.49 -5.95 -3.14
C PHE A 204 -7.19 -6.05 -3.96
N ARG A 205 -6.03 -5.79 -3.32
CA ARG A 205 -4.71 -5.91 -3.94
C ARG A 205 -4.39 -7.33 -4.38
N THR A 206 -4.89 -8.33 -3.66
CA THR A 206 -4.63 -9.75 -3.98
C THR A 206 -5.59 -10.25 -5.05
N VAL A 207 -6.88 -9.94 -4.91
CA VAL A 207 -7.94 -10.42 -5.80
C VAL A 207 -7.89 -9.72 -7.16
N GLY A 208 -7.58 -8.42 -7.21
CA GLY A 208 -7.52 -7.66 -8.47
C GLY A 208 -6.60 -8.30 -9.51
N PRO A 209 -5.29 -8.45 -9.26
CA PRO A 209 -4.38 -9.10 -10.21
C PRO A 209 -4.70 -10.58 -10.48
N TYR A 210 -5.26 -11.29 -9.50
CA TYR A 210 -5.71 -12.66 -9.71
C TYR A 210 -6.85 -12.72 -10.73
N VAL A 211 -7.85 -11.88 -10.60
CA VAL A 211 -9.00 -11.81 -11.51
C VAL A 211 -8.62 -11.20 -12.85
N GLY A 212 -7.80 -10.15 -12.86
CA GLY A 212 -7.39 -9.42 -14.05
C GLY A 212 -6.46 -10.20 -14.98
N ASN A 213 -5.73 -11.19 -14.46
CA ASN A 213 -4.91 -12.06 -15.30
C ASN A 213 -5.73 -13.22 -15.88
N LEU A 214 -5.83 -13.30 -17.21
CA LEU A 214 -6.64 -14.31 -17.90
C LEU A 214 -5.95 -15.68 -18.02
N THR A 215 -4.64 -15.76 -17.72
CA THR A 215 -3.86 -17.01 -17.80
C THR A 215 -3.73 -17.65 -16.43
N ASP A 216 -4.01 -18.95 -16.37
CA ASP A 216 -3.83 -19.74 -15.15
C ASP A 216 -2.35 -19.94 -14.83
N ARG A 217 -2.03 -19.79 -13.54
CA ARG A 217 -0.68 -19.94 -12.98
C ARG A 217 -0.79 -20.71 -11.67
N ALA A 218 -0.63 -22.02 -11.74
CA ALA A 218 -0.99 -22.94 -10.66
C ALA A 218 -0.38 -22.55 -9.30
N VAL A 219 0.90 -22.16 -9.26
CA VAL A 219 1.58 -21.81 -8.00
C VAL A 219 1.14 -20.44 -7.49
N GLU A 220 1.21 -19.42 -8.34
CA GLU A 220 0.85 -18.06 -7.99
C GLU A 220 -0.65 -17.92 -7.70
N ASP A 221 -1.49 -18.70 -8.37
CA ASP A 221 -2.92 -18.76 -8.11
C ASP A 221 -3.20 -19.35 -6.73
N ALA A 222 -2.55 -20.46 -6.37
CA ALA A 222 -2.68 -21.05 -5.04
C ALA A 222 -2.22 -20.10 -3.93
N LEU A 223 -1.11 -19.39 -4.13
CA LEU A 223 -0.62 -18.40 -3.18
C LEU A 223 -1.62 -17.22 -3.03
N ALA A 224 -2.14 -16.69 -4.12
CA ALA A 224 -3.11 -15.59 -4.11
C ALA A 224 -4.43 -16.01 -3.44
N GLN A 225 -4.95 -17.20 -3.77
CA GLN A 225 -6.15 -17.77 -3.16
C GLN A 225 -5.98 -17.95 -1.65
N THR A 226 -4.85 -18.52 -1.22
CA THR A 226 -4.53 -18.70 0.21
C THR A 226 -4.43 -17.36 0.93
N ALA A 227 -3.69 -16.39 0.37
CA ALA A 227 -3.53 -15.07 0.97
C ALA A 227 -4.88 -14.35 1.10
N ALA A 228 -5.69 -14.32 0.04
CA ALA A 228 -7.00 -13.67 0.05
C ALA A 228 -7.96 -14.34 1.05
N THR A 229 -7.96 -15.68 1.12
CA THR A 229 -8.75 -16.45 2.08
C THR A 229 -8.37 -16.13 3.53
N GLN A 230 -7.07 -16.08 3.84
CA GLN A 230 -6.60 -15.73 5.17
C GLN A 230 -6.92 -14.27 5.53
N LEU A 231 -6.81 -13.34 4.58
CA LEU A 231 -7.20 -11.93 4.79
C LEU A 231 -8.68 -11.80 5.15
N VAL A 232 -9.57 -12.57 4.49
CA VAL A 232 -11.00 -12.57 4.83
C VAL A 232 -11.24 -13.16 6.22
N ARG A 233 -10.55 -14.23 6.60
CA ARG A 233 -10.63 -14.80 7.97
C ARG A 233 -10.19 -13.80 9.04
N LEU A 234 -9.04 -13.15 8.85
CA LEU A 234 -8.51 -12.15 9.78
C LEU A 234 -9.43 -10.92 9.84
N GLY A 235 -9.90 -10.43 8.69
CA GLY A 235 -10.87 -9.33 8.63
C GLY A 235 -12.19 -9.66 9.32
N GLY A 236 -12.71 -10.87 9.14
CA GLY A 236 -13.90 -11.34 9.83
C GLY A 236 -13.71 -11.48 11.35
N ALA A 237 -12.55 -11.98 11.80
CA ALA A 237 -12.20 -12.01 13.23
C ALA A 237 -12.11 -10.61 13.82
N LEU A 238 -11.47 -9.68 13.10
CA LEU A 238 -11.36 -8.28 13.48
C LEU A 238 -12.75 -7.61 13.58
N ALA A 239 -13.59 -7.81 12.56
CA ALA A 239 -14.93 -7.24 12.55
C ALA A 239 -15.78 -7.72 13.76
N ARG A 240 -15.65 -8.99 14.16
CA ARG A 240 -16.31 -9.51 15.37
C ARG A 240 -15.80 -8.83 16.64
N GLN A 241 -14.46 -8.76 16.84
CA GLN A 241 -13.90 -8.10 18.02
C GLN A 241 -14.36 -6.64 18.14
N LEU A 242 -14.39 -5.92 17.02
CA LEU A 242 -14.86 -4.53 16.99
C LEU A 242 -16.36 -4.42 17.28
N ALA A 243 -17.19 -5.32 16.74
CA ALA A 243 -18.63 -5.35 17.01
C ALA A 243 -18.94 -5.66 18.49
N ASP A 244 -18.10 -6.48 19.13
CA ASP A 244 -18.17 -6.80 20.55
C ASP A 244 -17.58 -5.70 21.46
N GLY A 245 -17.10 -4.58 20.89
CA GLY A 245 -16.45 -3.50 21.61
C GLY A 245 -15.07 -3.87 22.16
N GLN A 246 -14.46 -4.94 21.66
CA GLN A 246 -13.15 -5.40 22.08
C GLN A 246 -12.04 -4.73 21.26
N ALA A 247 -10.92 -4.43 21.91
CA ALA A 247 -9.71 -4.03 21.21
C ALA A 247 -9.13 -5.24 20.43
N PRO A 248 -8.72 -5.05 19.17
CA PRO A 248 -8.08 -6.11 18.40
C PRO A 248 -6.83 -6.65 19.11
N ASP A 249 -6.72 -7.97 19.25
CA ASP A 249 -5.57 -8.58 19.93
C ASP A 249 -4.26 -8.42 19.14
N ALA A 250 -3.13 -8.55 19.84
CA ALA A 250 -1.81 -8.34 19.27
C ALA A 250 -1.48 -9.36 18.16
N THR A 251 -1.92 -10.61 18.30
CA THR A 251 -1.68 -11.67 17.32
C THR A 251 -2.43 -11.35 16.03
N LEU A 252 -3.71 -11.00 16.13
CA LEU A 252 -4.53 -10.63 14.97
C LEU A 252 -3.94 -9.44 14.21
N ARG A 253 -3.51 -8.38 14.94
CA ARG A 253 -2.87 -7.22 14.31
C ARG A 253 -1.57 -7.57 13.62
N THR A 254 -0.74 -8.42 14.25
CA THR A 254 0.54 -8.85 13.68
C THR A 254 0.34 -9.70 12.43
N ASP A 255 -0.56 -10.67 12.46
CA ASP A 255 -0.83 -11.54 11.33
C ASP A 255 -1.42 -10.75 10.16
N LEU A 256 -2.30 -9.79 10.44
CA LEU A 256 -2.84 -8.91 9.41
C LEU A 256 -1.75 -8.02 8.79
N ALA A 257 -0.85 -7.45 9.60
CA ALA A 257 0.27 -6.65 9.10
C ALA A 257 1.23 -7.50 8.24
N ARG A 258 1.60 -8.68 8.71
CA ARG A 258 2.47 -9.62 7.96
C ARG A 258 1.86 -10.01 6.63
N LEU A 259 0.60 -10.42 6.65
CA LEU A 259 -0.08 -10.86 5.43
C LEU A 259 -0.32 -9.70 4.47
N SER A 260 -0.68 -8.51 4.97
CA SER A 260 -0.78 -7.28 4.17
C SER A 260 0.55 -6.96 3.48
N GLY A 261 1.67 -6.97 4.19
CA GLY A 261 2.99 -6.78 3.61
C GLY A 261 3.31 -7.83 2.53
N LEU A 262 3.01 -9.10 2.80
CA LEU A 262 3.22 -10.20 1.84
C LEU A 262 2.45 -10.00 0.53
N THR A 263 1.32 -9.30 0.52
CA THR A 263 0.59 -8.99 -0.73
C THR A 263 1.36 -8.08 -1.69
N GLN A 264 2.43 -7.42 -1.21
CA GLN A 264 3.37 -6.67 -2.04
C GLN A 264 4.58 -7.52 -2.48
N SER A 265 4.69 -8.76 -2.00
CA SER A 265 5.78 -9.61 -2.38
C SER A 265 5.65 -10.04 -3.85
N THR A 266 6.79 -10.13 -4.52
CA THR A 266 6.86 -10.51 -5.93
C THR A 266 6.33 -11.91 -6.21
N TRP A 267 6.34 -12.83 -5.23
CA TRP A 267 5.81 -14.19 -5.39
C TRP A 267 4.32 -14.22 -5.73
N LEU A 268 3.49 -13.40 -5.09
CA LEU A 268 2.05 -13.32 -5.37
C LEU A 268 1.77 -12.72 -6.75
N CYS A 269 2.69 -11.91 -7.26
CA CYS A 269 2.57 -11.20 -8.53
C CYS A 269 3.44 -11.80 -9.65
N TYR A 270 4.24 -12.84 -9.36
CA TYR A 270 5.19 -13.39 -10.32
C TYR A 270 4.51 -13.83 -11.62
N GLY A 271 5.03 -13.31 -12.72
CA GLY A 271 4.47 -13.58 -14.04
C GLY A 271 3.07 -13.05 -14.30
N ARG A 272 2.44 -12.31 -13.37
CA ARG A 272 1.19 -11.58 -13.59
C ARG A 272 1.47 -10.19 -14.15
N ASP A 273 0.48 -9.63 -14.83
CA ASP A 273 0.47 -8.21 -15.12
C ASP A 273 0.18 -7.43 -13.83
N LEU A 274 1.17 -6.69 -13.35
CA LEU A 274 1.06 -5.85 -12.15
C LEU A 274 0.08 -4.68 -12.33
N PHE A 275 -0.29 -4.38 -13.55
CA PHE A 275 -1.19 -3.28 -13.89
C PHE A 275 -2.63 -3.71 -14.10
N SER A 276 -2.95 -5.00 -14.03
CA SER A 276 -4.33 -5.51 -14.01
C SER A 276 -5.05 -5.16 -12.70
N THR A 277 -5.09 -3.85 -12.40
CA THR A 277 -5.67 -3.28 -11.19
C THR A 277 -6.34 -1.96 -11.50
N GLU A 278 -7.12 -1.92 -12.57
CA GLU A 278 -7.79 -0.73 -13.10
C GLU A 278 -8.57 0.01 -12.01
N GLY A 279 -9.20 -0.73 -11.10
CA GLY A 279 -9.91 -0.18 -9.96
C GLY A 279 -9.06 0.71 -9.06
N TRP A 280 -7.74 0.43 -8.88
CA TRP A 280 -6.85 1.30 -8.12
C TRP A 280 -6.72 2.69 -8.74
N MET A 281 -6.59 2.74 -10.06
CA MET A 281 -6.38 3.99 -10.78
C MET A 281 -7.64 4.85 -10.76
N ILE A 282 -8.80 4.23 -10.93
CA ILE A 282 -10.11 4.89 -10.82
C ILE A 282 -10.32 5.41 -9.39
N ALA A 283 -10.08 4.58 -8.37
CA ALA A 283 -10.22 4.96 -6.97
C ALA A 283 -9.24 6.07 -6.54
N ASN A 284 -8.01 6.08 -7.05
CA ASN A 284 -7.05 7.16 -6.79
C ASN A 284 -7.58 8.52 -7.24
N GLU A 285 -8.13 8.57 -8.46
CA GLU A 285 -8.66 9.82 -9.00
C GLU A 285 -9.96 10.24 -8.30
N LEU A 286 -10.83 9.28 -7.98
CA LEU A 286 -12.06 9.52 -7.25
C LEU A 286 -11.77 10.05 -5.83
N SER A 287 -10.89 9.37 -5.09
CA SER A 287 -10.52 9.78 -3.73
C SER A 287 -9.86 11.16 -3.70
N SER A 288 -9.01 11.46 -4.69
CA SER A 288 -8.37 12.77 -4.83
C SER A 288 -9.37 13.88 -5.16
N ALA A 289 -10.38 13.58 -6.00
CA ALA A 289 -11.40 14.56 -6.40
C ALA A 289 -12.36 14.91 -5.25
N LEU A 290 -12.66 13.93 -4.40
CA LEU A 290 -13.61 14.06 -3.30
C LEU A 290 -12.93 14.42 -1.97
N GLY A 291 -11.60 14.34 -1.85
CA GLY A 291 -10.90 14.52 -0.59
C GLY A 291 -11.22 13.42 0.45
N ILE A 292 -11.60 12.22 0.00
CA ILE A 292 -11.97 11.08 0.86
C ILE A 292 -10.84 10.06 0.97
N ARG A 293 -10.96 9.17 1.97
CA ARG A 293 -10.04 8.04 2.10
C ARG A 293 -10.06 7.16 0.85
N LYS A 294 -8.90 6.66 0.45
CA LYS A 294 -8.76 5.81 -0.74
C LYS A 294 -9.64 4.56 -0.64
N MET A 295 -9.73 3.96 0.55
CA MET A 295 -10.52 2.74 0.73
C MET A 295 -12.01 2.97 0.65
N THR A 296 -12.52 4.15 1.04
CA THR A 296 -13.90 4.55 0.75
C THR A 296 -14.17 4.56 -0.76
N ALA A 297 -13.26 5.14 -1.56
CA ALA A 297 -13.39 5.16 -3.02
C ALA A 297 -13.29 3.76 -3.64
N VAL A 298 -12.36 2.91 -3.16
CA VAL A 298 -12.24 1.51 -3.60
C VAL A 298 -13.53 0.75 -3.29
N ALA A 299 -14.03 0.84 -2.06
CA ALA A 299 -15.23 0.13 -1.63
C ALA A 299 -16.48 0.56 -2.40
N ALA A 300 -16.58 1.85 -2.77
CA ALA A 300 -17.67 2.36 -3.58
C ALA A 300 -17.69 1.73 -4.98
N ILE A 301 -16.54 1.66 -5.66
CA ILE A 301 -16.47 1.18 -7.05
C ILE A 301 -16.39 -0.34 -7.18
N LEU A 302 -16.02 -1.06 -6.12
CA LEU A 302 -15.73 -2.50 -6.19
C LEU A 302 -16.92 -3.34 -6.67
N PRO A 303 -18.19 -3.13 -6.23
CA PRO A 303 -19.34 -3.84 -6.74
C PRO A 303 -19.56 -3.61 -8.24
N ALA A 304 -19.40 -2.36 -8.74
CA ALA A 304 -19.56 -2.03 -10.15
C ALA A 304 -18.45 -2.69 -11.00
N LEU A 305 -17.21 -2.71 -10.53
CA LEU A 305 -16.11 -3.43 -11.20
C LEU A 305 -16.42 -4.93 -11.33
N TRP A 306 -16.83 -5.57 -10.24
CA TRP A 306 -17.14 -7.00 -10.26
C TRP A 306 -18.33 -7.33 -11.15
N ARG A 307 -19.34 -6.46 -11.21
CA ARG A 307 -20.48 -6.62 -12.10
C ARG A 307 -20.06 -6.55 -13.57
N ALA A 308 -19.19 -5.61 -13.92
CA ALA A 308 -18.65 -5.50 -15.28
C ALA A 308 -17.82 -6.74 -15.66
N VAL A 309 -17.00 -7.28 -14.76
CA VAL A 309 -16.28 -8.54 -14.97
C VAL A 309 -17.27 -9.70 -15.21
N LEU A 310 -18.32 -9.82 -14.38
CA LEU A 310 -19.33 -10.87 -14.53
C LEU A 310 -20.17 -10.73 -15.80
N ALA A 311 -20.35 -9.51 -16.30
CA ALA A 311 -20.98 -9.21 -17.58
C ALA A 311 -20.08 -9.52 -18.79
N GLY A 312 -18.81 -9.91 -18.56
CA GLY A 312 -17.89 -10.35 -19.60
C GLY A 312 -16.93 -9.28 -20.12
N ASP A 313 -16.74 -8.17 -19.41
CA ASP A 313 -15.68 -7.20 -19.75
C ASP A 313 -14.31 -7.75 -19.37
N THR A 314 -13.66 -8.41 -20.33
CA THR A 314 -12.34 -9.03 -20.14
C THR A 314 -11.21 -8.04 -19.93
N ARG A 315 -11.43 -6.76 -20.18
CA ARG A 315 -10.46 -5.69 -19.85
C ARG A 315 -10.28 -5.55 -18.33
N LEU A 316 -11.34 -5.88 -17.57
CA LEU A 316 -11.36 -5.82 -16.11
C LEU A 316 -11.07 -7.18 -15.45
N GLY A 317 -11.15 -8.27 -16.22
CA GLY A 317 -10.79 -9.58 -15.71
C GLY A 317 -11.67 -10.75 -16.18
N SER A 318 -11.46 -11.90 -15.55
CA SER A 318 -12.15 -13.16 -15.84
C SER A 318 -13.32 -13.40 -14.91
N ALA A 319 -14.52 -13.52 -15.46
CA ALA A 319 -15.72 -13.88 -14.71
C ALA A 319 -15.60 -15.26 -14.04
N ALA A 320 -14.95 -16.23 -14.68
CA ALA A 320 -14.73 -17.56 -14.11
C ALA A 320 -13.81 -17.50 -12.88
N ARG A 321 -12.70 -16.74 -12.98
CA ARG A 321 -11.76 -16.56 -11.87
C ARG A 321 -12.42 -15.78 -10.73
N LEU A 322 -13.23 -14.77 -11.03
CA LEU A 322 -13.97 -14.02 -10.00
C LEU A 322 -14.95 -14.93 -9.24
N ARG A 323 -15.73 -15.77 -9.95
CA ARG A 323 -16.63 -16.73 -9.28
C ARG A 323 -15.84 -17.73 -8.43
N GLY A 324 -14.74 -18.26 -8.96
CA GLY A 324 -13.91 -19.24 -8.25
C GLY A 324 -13.29 -18.67 -6.97
N ILE A 325 -12.69 -17.49 -7.05
CA ILE A 325 -12.10 -16.88 -5.85
C ILE A 325 -13.19 -16.47 -4.84
N TRP A 326 -14.34 -15.95 -5.30
CA TRP A 326 -15.43 -15.58 -4.41
C TRP A 326 -15.95 -16.77 -3.60
N GLU A 327 -16.06 -17.95 -4.20
CA GLU A 327 -16.46 -19.16 -3.49
C GLU A 327 -15.53 -19.50 -2.32
N LEU A 328 -14.21 -19.31 -2.51
CA LEU A 328 -13.22 -19.49 -1.47
C LEU A 328 -13.35 -18.42 -0.37
N LEU A 329 -13.53 -17.15 -0.77
CA LEU A 329 -13.61 -16.03 0.17
C LEU A 329 -14.87 -16.11 1.05
N ARG A 330 -16.04 -16.39 0.44
CA ARG A 330 -17.30 -16.50 1.19
C ARG A 330 -17.32 -17.67 2.16
N SER A 331 -16.62 -18.77 1.80
CA SER A 331 -16.45 -19.93 2.68
C SER A 331 -15.46 -19.70 3.81
N ALA A 332 -14.56 -18.73 3.65
CA ALA A 332 -13.56 -18.36 4.66
C ALA A 332 -14.11 -17.42 5.72
N ASP A 333 -15.13 -16.63 5.39
CA ASP A 333 -15.74 -15.71 6.35
C ASP A 333 -16.62 -16.50 7.35
N SER A 334 -16.23 -16.40 8.61
CA SER A 334 -16.94 -17.02 9.75
C SER A 334 -17.54 -15.98 10.69
N SER A 335 -17.67 -14.73 10.23
CA SER A 335 -18.08 -13.60 11.09
C SER A 335 -19.59 -13.44 11.24
N GLY A 336 -20.39 -14.29 10.63
CA GLY A 336 -21.86 -14.24 10.73
C GLY A 336 -22.54 -15.26 9.81
N ASP A 337 -23.76 -14.96 9.40
CA ASP A 337 -24.50 -15.77 8.45
C ASP A 337 -23.76 -15.96 7.12
N PRO A 338 -24.00 -17.06 6.38
CA PRO A 338 -23.33 -17.29 5.10
C PRO A 338 -23.48 -16.11 4.13
N LEU A 339 -22.37 -15.70 3.53
CA LEU A 339 -22.38 -14.64 2.52
C LEU A 339 -23.09 -15.12 1.24
N PRO A 340 -23.77 -14.21 0.51
CA PRO A 340 -24.40 -14.54 -0.78
C PRO A 340 -23.45 -15.24 -1.75
N ALA A 341 -23.94 -16.22 -2.50
CA ALA A 341 -23.17 -16.95 -3.50
C ALA A 341 -22.85 -16.09 -4.74
N GLU A 342 -23.73 -15.13 -5.07
CA GLU A 342 -23.48 -14.17 -6.16
C GLU A 342 -22.38 -13.18 -5.71
N PRO A 343 -21.27 -13.03 -6.48
CA PRO A 343 -20.10 -12.27 -6.03
C PRO A 343 -20.36 -10.80 -5.68
N VAL A 344 -21.20 -10.09 -6.44
CA VAL A 344 -21.46 -8.65 -6.21
C VAL A 344 -22.30 -8.42 -4.94
N ALA A 345 -23.36 -9.19 -4.78
CA ALA A 345 -24.14 -9.17 -3.55
C ALA A 345 -23.29 -9.61 -2.36
N GLY A 346 -22.43 -10.59 -2.57
CA GLY A 346 -21.57 -11.15 -1.56
C GLY A 346 -20.52 -10.17 -1.06
N ILE A 347 -19.76 -9.51 -1.94
CA ILE A 347 -18.75 -8.52 -1.52
C ILE A 347 -19.42 -7.31 -0.85
N SER A 348 -20.60 -6.92 -1.32
CA SER A 348 -21.38 -5.86 -0.69
C SER A 348 -21.80 -6.24 0.73
N ALA A 349 -22.24 -7.48 0.95
CA ALA A 349 -22.60 -8.01 2.26
C ALA A 349 -21.36 -8.10 3.19
N LEU A 350 -20.21 -8.56 2.66
CA LEU A 350 -18.96 -8.61 3.41
C LEU A 350 -18.52 -7.19 3.88
N MET A 351 -18.55 -6.21 2.98
CA MET A 351 -18.20 -4.83 3.31
C MET A 351 -19.15 -4.22 4.35
N ASN A 352 -20.47 -4.50 4.25
CA ASN A 352 -21.45 -4.07 5.24
C ASN A 352 -21.17 -4.70 6.62
N ARG A 353 -20.89 -6.01 6.64
CA ARG A 353 -20.53 -6.76 7.86
C ARG A 353 -19.25 -6.22 8.52
N TRP A 354 -18.30 -5.77 7.73
CA TRP A 354 -17.06 -5.17 8.20
C TRP A 354 -17.21 -3.67 8.57
N GLY A 355 -18.40 -3.08 8.39
CA GLY A 355 -18.62 -1.67 8.66
C GLY A 355 -17.86 -0.72 7.74
N ILE A 356 -17.52 -1.17 6.52
CA ILE A 356 -16.78 -0.36 5.56
C ILE A 356 -17.67 0.74 4.99
N VAL A 357 -17.22 1.99 5.17
CA VAL A 357 -17.86 3.18 4.59
C VAL A 357 -17.58 3.23 3.09
N ARG A 358 -18.65 3.32 2.29
CA ARG A 358 -18.56 3.37 0.83
C ARG A 358 -19.51 4.36 0.16
N ASP A 359 -20.32 5.05 0.94
CA ASP A 359 -21.24 6.06 0.41
C ASP A 359 -20.44 7.29 -0.05
N ILE A 360 -20.67 7.70 -1.29
CA ILE A 360 -20.02 8.85 -1.91
C ILE A 360 -21.09 9.82 -2.41
N ALA A 361 -20.94 11.09 -2.09
CA ALA A 361 -21.79 12.15 -2.60
C ALA A 361 -21.12 12.77 -3.84
N VAL A 362 -21.69 12.51 -5.00
CA VAL A 362 -21.14 12.96 -6.29
C VAL A 362 -22.19 13.53 -7.21
N THR A 363 -21.77 14.37 -8.15
CA THR A 363 -22.60 14.86 -9.25
C THR A 363 -22.15 14.23 -10.57
N PRO A 364 -23.06 14.11 -11.58
CA PRO A 364 -22.68 13.59 -12.90
C PRO A 364 -21.50 14.33 -13.53
N GLN A 365 -21.44 15.66 -13.32
CA GLN A 365 -20.35 16.51 -13.84
C GLN A 365 -19.00 16.15 -13.20
N LEU A 366 -19.00 15.87 -11.89
CA LEU A 366 -17.78 15.46 -11.19
C LEU A 366 -17.32 14.07 -11.65
N LEU A 367 -18.24 13.12 -11.81
CA LEU A 367 -17.91 11.77 -12.30
C LEU A 367 -17.29 11.82 -13.70
N ASP A 368 -17.85 12.65 -14.61
CA ASP A 368 -17.30 12.83 -15.94
C ASP A 368 -15.89 13.50 -15.90
N ALA A 369 -15.69 14.47 -15.01
CA ALA A 369 -14.37 15.08 -14.81
C ALA A 369 -13.33 14.07 -14.26
N VAL A 370 -13.74 13.23 -13.29
CA VAL A 370 -12.90 12.14 -12.75
C VAL A 370 -12.55 11.13 -13.83
N ALA A 371 -13.53 10.69 -14.63
CA ALA A 371 -13.31 9.73 -15.71
C ALA A 371 -12.30 10.25 -16.75
N ARG A 372 -12.45 11.50 -17.19
CA ARG A 372 -11.47 12.11 -18.11
C ARG A 372 -10.09 12.25 -17.49
N ARG A 373 -10.00 12.60 -16.20
CA ARG A 373 -8.73 12.71 -15.49
C ARG A 373 -8.06 11.35 -15.33
N THR A 374 -8.83 10.30 -15.01
CA THR A 374 -8.35 8.92 -14.91
C THR A 374 -7.71 8.48 -16.23
N VAL A 375 -8.40 8.64 -17.35
CA VAL A 375 -7.85 8.25 -18.66
C VAL A 375 -6.65 9.10 -19.06
N ARG A 376 -6.61 10.37 -18.70
CA ARG A 376 -5.46 11.24 -18.97
C ARG A 376 -4.23 10.82 -18.18
N ALA A 377 -4.40 10.43 -16.92
CA ALA A 377 -3.28 10.09 -16.03
C ALA A 377 -2.79 8.64 -16.23
N TRP A 378 -3.70 7.69 -16.46
CA TRP A 378 -3.44 6.26 -16.37
C TRP A 378 -3.70 5.48 -17.67
N GLY A 379 -4.32 6.13 -18.66
CA GLY A 379 -4.52 5.61 -20.02
C GLY A 379 -3.47 6.14 -21.00
N ALA A 380 -3.91 6.49 -22.22
CA ALA A 380 -3.07 7.12 -23.25
C ALA A 380 -1.77 6.34 -23.56
N GLY A 381 -1.88 5.02 -23.68
CA GLY A 381 -0.74 4.14 -23.98
C GLY A 381 -0.09 3.49 -22.76
N LEU A 382 -0.50 3.85 -21.56
CA LEU A 382 -0.13 3.11 -20.35
C LEU A 382 -1.02 1.86 -20.18
N PRO A 383 -0.49 0.77 -19.59
CA PRO A 383 -1.26 -0.49 -19.45
C PRO A 383 -2.32 -0.45 -18.35
N MET A 384 -2.30 0.55 -17.44
CA MET A 384 -3.04 0.54 -16.17
C MET A 384 -4.55 0.58 -16.29
N LEU A 385 -5.11 0.86 -17.44
CA LEU A 385 -6.56 0.91 -17.63
C LEU A 385 -7.10 -0.17 -18.58
N GLY A 386 -6.25 -1.13 -19.02
CA GLY A 386 -6.71 -2.22 -19.89
C GLY A 386 -7.39 -1.78 -21.20
N GLY A 387 -7.20 -0.51 -21.61
CA GLY A 387 -7.90 0.07 -22.77
C GLY A 387 -9.25 0.71 -22.46
N LEU A 388 -9.63 0.87 -21.20
CA LEU A 388 -10.84 1.61 -20.79
C LEU A 388 -10.79 3.06 -21.28
N ARG A 389 -11.91 3.55 -21.81
CA ARG A 389 -12.12 4.93 -22.24
C ARG A 389 -12.87 5.72 -21.16
N ALA A 390 -12.93 7.04 -21.30
CA ALA A 390 -13.63 7.90 -20.34
C ALA A 390 -15.10 7.52 -20.17
N ALA A 391 -15.77 7.07 -21.22
CA ALA A 391 -17.15 6.60 -21.13
C ALA A 391 -17.28 5.31 -20.29
N ASP A 392 -16.33 4.37 -20.42
CA ASP A 392 -16.33 3.15 -19.64
C ASP A 392 -16.10 3.44 -18.14
N VAL A 393 -15.12 4.30 -17.84
CA VAL A 393 -14.83 4.74 -16.47
C VAL A 393 -16.01 5.50 -15.87
N ASN A 394 -16.65 6.38 -16.65
CA ASN A 394 -17.83 7.12 -16.20
C ASN A 394 -19.01 6.18 -15.89
N ALA A 395 -19.23 5.16 -16.71
CA ALA A 395 -20.27 4.16 -16.46
C ALA A 395 -20.03 3.42 -15.13
N LEU A 396 -18.80 2.96 -14.87
CA LEU A 396 -18.42 2.32 -13.60
C LEU A 396 -18.64 3.25 -12.40
N LEU A 397 -18.25 4.52 -12.54
CA LEU A 397 -18.41 5.51 -11.46
C LEU A 397 -19.88 5.87 -11.22
N SER A 398 -20.70 5.97 -12.28
CA SER A 398 -22.13 6.27 -12.16
C SER A 398 -22.93 5.14 -11.52
N GLU A 399 -22.45 3.90 -11.66
CA GLU A 399 -23.04 2.73 -11.01
C GLU A 399 -22.66 2.62 -9.53
N ALA A 400 -21.52 3.22 -9.14
CA ALA A 400 -21.00 3.25 -7.78
C ALA A 400 -21.60 4.39 -6.94
N ALA A 401 -22.23 5.39 -7.56
CA ALA A 401 -22.84 6.57 -6.97
C ALA A 401 -24.32 6.30 -6.59
#